data_494f7742536effbffc446bcf0bd8c8ee
#
_entry.id   494f7742536effbffc446bcf0bd8c8ee
#
_cell.length_a   1.000
_cell.length_b   1.000
_cell.length_c   1.000
_cell.angle_alpha   90.00
_cell.angle_beta   90.00
_cell.angle_gamma   90.00
#
_symmetry.space_group_name_H-M   'P 1'
#
loop_
_entity.id
_entity.type
_entity.pdbx_description
1 polymer ?
#
loop_
_entity_poly.entity_id
_entity_poly.type
_entity_poly.pdbx_seq_one_letter_code
_entity_poly.pdbx_strand_id
1 'polypeptide(L)'
;MEVVVRPEELATFRGCAFVPTMGALHDGHLSLIREAKKTDKPVVVSIFVNPEQFAPEEDLDKYPRSLEQDCEFAESVGADLVFAPTVETMYPAEPENIHLPEAATHPQLEDACRPTHFRGVCVAVARLFDLVQPSVTVFGLKDYQQYLVIKQLIEQESKRWSDLQIIGADIIRDDDGLAMSSRNVYLTTDQRSQALGLHKAIRCTSEEAMLEILDDHGLEVEYAVIRDCETLLSPTEGKPTRALVAALLGHIR
;
A
#
# COMPACT_ATOMS: atom_id res chain seq x y z
N MET A 1 6.11 -22.56 -7.64
CA MET A 1 5.44 -21.37 -8.25
C MET A 1 6.35 -20.81 -9.35
N GLU A 2 5.78 -20.25 -10.43
CA GLU A 2 6.54 -19.63 -11.52
C GLU A 2 6.92 -18.19 -11.16
N VAL A 3 8.14 -17.77 -11.56
CA VAL A 3 8.60 -16.37 -11.41
C VAL A 3 8.95 -15.85 -12.79
N VAL A 4 8.30 -14.76 -13.20
CA VAL A 4 8.48 -14.16 -14.53
C VAL A 4 8.92 -12.70 -14.41
N VAL A 5 9.67 -12.23 -15.40
CA VAL A 5 10.18 -10.85 -15.47
C VAL A 5 9.67 -10.11 -16.69
N ARG A 6 9.19 -10.82 -17.71
CA ARG A 6 8.76 -10.25 -18.98
C ARG A 6 7.23 -10.27 -19.08
N PRO A 7 6.60 -9.18 -19.53
CA PRO A 7 5.14 -9.08 -19.65
C PRO A 7 4.48 -10.14 -20.57
N GLU A 8 5.21 -10.64 -21.57
CA GLU A 8 4.69 -11.65 -22.48
C GLU A 8 4.36 -12.97 -21.77
N GLU A 9 5.04 -13.25 -20.66
CA GLU A 9 4.86 -14.45 -19.86
C GLU A 9 3.58 -14.39 -18.99
N LEU A 10 2.93 -13.22 -18.91
CA LEU A 10 1.66 -13.03 -18.19
C LEU A 10 0.42 -13.40 -19.01
N ALA A 11 0.57 -13.76 -20.29
CA ALA A 11 -0.56 -13.90 -21.21
C ALA A 11 -1.63 -14.91 -20.74
N THR A 12 -1.23 -15.97 -20.05
CA THR A 12 -2.13 -17.01 -19.53
C THR A 12 -2.80 -16.62 -18.20
N PHE A 13 -2.38 -15.52 -17.57
CA PHE A 13 -2.88 -15.03 -16.29
C PHE A 13 -3.81 -13.80 -16.42
N ARG A 14 -4.17 -13.40 -17.63
CA ARG A 14 -5.12 -12.29 -17.83
C ARG A 14 -6.44 -12.57 -17.13
N GLY A 15 -7.01 -11.56 -16.49
CA GLY A 15 -8.22 -11.71 -15.68
C GLY A 15 -7.99 -12.32 -14.29
N CYS A 16 -6.74 -12.44 -13.85
CA CYS A 16 -6.33 -12.93 -12.54
C CYS A 16 -6.81 -12.04 -11.38
N ALA A 17 -6.63 -12.53 -10.15
CA ALA A 17 -6.59 -11.71 -8.95
C ALA A 17 -5.15 -11.24 -8.72
N PHE A 18 -4.94 -9.95 -8.54
CA PHE A 18 -3.63 -9.33 -8.53
C PHE A 18 -3.31 -8.67 -7.18
N VAL A 19 -2.12 -8.91 -6.66
CA VAL A 19 -1.60 -8.31 -5.43
C VAL A 19 -0.30 -7.57 -5.73
N PRO A 20 -0.35 -6.25 -5.97
CA PRO A 20 0.87 -5.46 -6.18
C PRO A 20 1.61 -5.25 -4.86
N THR A 21 2.92 -5.54 -4.85
CA THR A 21 3.81 -5.34 -3.71
C THR A 21 5.16 -4.79 -4.13
N MET A 22 5.91 -4.28 -3.16
CA MET A 22 7.32 -3.90 -3.34
C MET A 22 8.30 -4.98 -2.82
N GLY A 23 7.80 -6.15 -2.43
CA GLY A 23 8.62 -7.19 -1.78
C GLY A 23 8.76 -6.98 -0.27
N ALA A 24 9.74 -7.65 0.33
CA ALA A 24 9.88 -7.77 1.79
C ALA A 24 8.57 -8.23 2.44
N LEU A 25 8.06 -9.35 1.94
CA LEU A 25 6.73 -9.85 2.32
C LEU A 25 6.69 -10.26 3.79
N HIS A 26 5.58 -9.94 4.44
CA HIS A 26 5.25 -10.30 5.81
C HIS A 26 3.77 -10.73 5.87
N ASP A 27 3.29 -11.24 7.00
CA ASP A 27 1.93 -11.77 7.12
C ASP A 27 0.83 -10.78 6.69
N GLY A 28 1.08 -9.47 6.80
CA GLY A 28 0.20 -8.45 6.21
C GLY A 28 0.05 -8.60 4.69
N HIS A 29 1.14 -8.81 3.96
CA HIS A 29 1.09 -9.08 2.52
C HIS A 29 0.51 -10.47 2.21
N LEU A 30 0.84 -11.48 3.03
CA LEU A 30 0.30 -12.83 2.87
C LEU A 30 -1.22 -12.87 3.05
N SER A 31 -1.77 -11.98 3.90
CA SER A 31 -3.23 -11.85 4.04
C SER A 31 -3.90 -11.33 2.77
N LEU A 32 -3.24 -10.42 2.01
CA LEU A 32 -3.75 -9.95 0.72
C LEU A 32 -3.83 -11.09 -0.31
N ILE A 33 -2.80 -11.95 -0.33
CA ILE A 33 -2.77 -13.12 -1.22
C ILE A 33 -3.89 -14.11 -0.84
N ARG A 34 -4.08 -14.36 0.45
CA ARG A 34 -5.20 -15.20 0.95
C ARG A 34 -6.56 -14.59 0.58
N GLU A 35 -6.70 -13.26 0.63
CA GLU A 35 -7.92 -12.58 0.21
C GLU A 35 -8.14 -12.73 -1.30
N ALA A 36 -7.08 -12.57 -2.10
CA ALA A 36 -7.11 -12.78 -3.55
C ALA A 36 -7.54 -14.22 -3.89
N LYS A 37 -7.08 -15.23 -3.16
CA LYS A 37 -7.48 -16.65 -3.37
C LYS A 37 -8.98 -16.89 -3.19
N LYS A 38 -9.68 -16.11 -2.37
CA LYS A 38 -11.15 -16.26 -2.19
C LYS A 38 -11.94 -15.89 -3.44
N THR A 39 -11.31 -15.30 -4.44
CA THR A 39 -11.97 -14.96 -5.71
C THR A 39 -12.06 -16.12 -6.70
N ASP A 40 -11.51 -17.29 -6.36
CA ASP A 40 -11.40 -18.47 -7.23
C ASP A 40 -10.66 -18.22 -8.56
N LYS A 41 -9.84 -17.17 -8.62
CA LYS A 41 -9.01 -16.82 -9.78
C LYS A 41 -7.56 -17.21 -9.54
N PRO A 42 -6.77 -17.41 -10.62
CA PRO A 42 -5.31 -17.46 -10.47
C PRO A 42 -4.79 -16.19 -9.78
N VAL A 43 -3.88 -16.34 -8.83
CA VAL A 43 -3.33 -15.20 -8.07
C VAL A 43 -1.94 -14.86 -8.58
N VAL A 44 -1.80 -13.63 -9.06
CA VAL A 44 -0.52 -13.04 -9.47
C VAL A 44 -0.09 -12.02 -8.42
N VAL A 45 1.15 -12.11 -7.97
CA VAL A 45 1.78 -11.15 -7.06
C VAL A 45 2.87 -10.41 -7.81
N SER A 46 2.90 -9.08 -7.81
CA SER A 46 4.10 -8.39 -8.28
C SER A 46 5.05 -8.07 -7.13
N ILE A 47 6.36 -8.12 -7.44
CA ILE A 47 7.43 -7.68 -6.56
C ILE A 47 8.25 -6.65 -7.33
N PHE A 48 7.97 -5.36 -7.07
CA PHE A 48 8.64 -4.26 -7.75
C PHE A 48 8.86 -3.08 -6.81
N VAL A 49 10.12 -2.84 -6.43
CA VAL A 49 10.49 -1.65 -5.66
C VAL A 49 10.49 -0.46 -6.61
N ASN A 50 9.41 0.34 -6.55
CA ASN A 50 9.16 1.42 -7.47
C ASN A 50 9.98 2.68 -7.11
N PRO A 51 10.97 3.09 -7.90
CA PRO A 51 11.77 4.28 -7.59
C PRO A 51 10.99 5.59 -7.64
N GLU A 52 9.95 5.66 -8.48
CA GLU A 52 9.18 6.89 -8.71
C GLU A 52 8.32 7.34 -7.51
N GLN A 53 8.11 6.47 -6.51
CA GLN A 53 7.32 6.80 -5.33
C GLN A 53 8.15 7.21 -4.12
N PHE A 54 9.49 7.22 -4.24
CA PHE A 54 10.41 7.64 -3.19
C PHE A 54 10.95 9.04 -3.48
N ALA A 55 10.94 9.89 -2.47
CA ALA A 55 11.68 11.15 -2.51
C ALA A 55 13.20 10.89 -2.38
N PRO A 56 14.06 11.82 -2.82
CA PRO A 56 15.52 11.63 -2.77
C PRO A 56 16.08 11.32 -1.38
N GLU A 57 15.41 11.76 -0.32
CA GLU A 57 15.80 11.56 1.09
C GLU A 57 15.21 10.27 1.68
N GLU A 58 14.31 9.58 0.97
CA GLU A 58 13.66 8.36 1.48
C GLU A 58 14.54 7.11 1.32
N ASP A 59 14.08 6.02 1.92
CA ASP A 59 14.83 4.79 2.15
C ASP A 59 14.94 3.83 0.93
N LEU A 60 14.86 4.32 -0.31
CA LEU A 60 14.89 3.49 -1.52
C LEU A 60 16.09 2.53 -1.56
N ASP A 61 17.29 3.03 -1.24
CA ASP A 61 18.52 2.23 -1.28
C ASP A 61 18.59 1.20 -0.16
N LYS A 62 17.89 1.46 0.96
CA LYS A 62 17.83 0.59 2.14
C LYS A 62 16.61 -0.31 2.12
N TYR A 63 15.66 -0.10 1.20
CA TYR A 63 14.43 -0.89 1.15
C TYR A 63 14.78 -2.38 1.00
N PRO A 64 14.24 -3.28 1.85
CA PRO A 64 14.63 -4.69 1.85
C PRO A 64 14.30 -5.36 0.51
N ARG A 65 15.25 -6.16 0.00
CA ARG A 65 15.09 -6.90 -1.25
C ARG A 65 15.47 -8.36 -1.00
N SER A 66 14.47 -9.22 -1.03
CA SER A 66 14.59 -10.65 -0.70
C SER A 66 13.72 -11.49 -1.64
N LEU A 67 13.91 -11.35 -2.96
CA LEU A 67 13.04 -11.97 -3.97
C LEU A 67 12.82 -13.46 -3.75
N GLU A 68 13.88 -14.22 -3.43
CA GLU A 68 13.80 -15.67 -3.20
C GLU A 68 12.86 -15.99 -2.01
N GLN A 69 13.07 -15.33 -0.87
CA GLN A 69 12.24 -15.48 0.32
C GLN A 69 10.81 -15.00 0.08
N ASP A 70 10.64 -13.89 -0.64
CA ASP A 70 9.32 -13.37 -0.99
C ASP A 70 8.53 -14.36 -1.87
N CYS A 71 9.21 -15.02 -2.81
CA CYS A 71 8.62 -16.07 -3.62
C CYS A 71 8.18 -17.28 -2.78
N GLU A 72 9.02 -17.74 -1.84
CA GLU A 72 8.66 -18.83 -0.92
C GLU A 72 7.43 -18.46 -0.08
N PHE A 73 7.38 -17.25 0.46
CA PHE A 73 6.25 -16.78 1.23
C PHE A 73 4.97 -16.69 0.38
N ALA A 74 5.05 -16.10 -0.81
CA ALA A 74 3.90 -15.99 -1.71
C ALA A 74 3.36 -17.37 -2.11
N GLU A 75 4.25 -18.33 -2.45
CA GLU A 75 3.88 -19.71 -2.78
C GLU A 75 3.19 -20.41 -1.61
N SER A 76 3.70 -20.22 -0.39
CA SER A 76 3.17 -20.88 0.82
C SER A 76 1.70 -20.56 1.11
N VAL A 77 1.19 -19.43 0.59
CA VAL A 77 -0.20 -18.99 0.77
C VAL A 77 -1.02 -19.06 -0.53
N GLY A 78 -0.46 -19.66 -1.57
CA GLY A 78 -1.17 -20.03 -2.78
C GLY A 78 -1.14 -19.01 -3.90
N ALA A 79 -0.11 -18.17 -3.99
CA ALA A 79 0.16 -17.44 -5.22
C ALA A 79 0.49 -18.42 -6.36
N ASP A 80 -0.04 -18.17 -7.54
CA ASP A 80 0.18 -19.02 -8.70
C ASP A 80 1.38 -18.54 -9.53
N LEU A 81 1.67 -17.22 -9.48
CA LEU A 81 2.78 -16.61 -10.21
C LEU A 81 3.29 -15.37 -9.47
N VAL A 82 4.61 -15.15 -9.51
CA VAL A 82 5.26 -13.89 -9.15
C VAL A 82 5.75 -13.17 -10.41
N PHE A 83 5.34 -11.92 -10.58
CA PHE A 83 5.84 -11.00 -11.59
C PHE A 83 6.85 -10.04 -10.96
N ALA A 84 8.13 -10.18 -11.32
CA ALA A 84 9.21 -9.35 -10.80
C ALA A 84 9.84 -8.52 -11.95
N PRO A 85 9.15 -7.47 -12.45
CA PRO A 85 9.64 -6.67 -13.57
C PRO A 85 10.86 -5.84 -13.20
N THR A 86 11.69 -5.53 -14.21
CA THR A 86 12.77 -4.55 -14.07
C THR A 86 12.24 -3.12 -14.22
N VAL A 87 13.06 -2.14 -13.84
CA VAL A 87 12.73 -0.72 -14.03
C VAL A 87 12.50 -0.41 -15.52
N GLU A 88 13.31 -0.99 -16.42
CA GLU A 88 13.18 -0.81 -17.87
C GLU A 88 11.89 -1.44 -18.42
N THR A 89 11.41 -2.53 -17.83
CA THR A 89 10.12 -3.14 -18.17
C THR A 89 8.96 -2.25 -17.75
N MET A 90 9.07 -1.68 -16.56
CA MET A 90 8.04 -0.78 -16.02
C MET A 90 8.03 0.58 -16.73
N TYR A 91 9.20 1.10 -17.04
CA TYR A 91 9.39 2.45 -17.61
C TYR A 91 10.24 2.41 -18.89
N PRO A 92 9.74 1.84 -19.99
CA PRO A 92 10.48 1.75 -21.26
C PRO A 92 10.62 3.10 -21.96
N ALA A 93 9.85 4.09 -21.56
CA ALA A 93 9.84 5.47 -22.04
C ALA A 93 9.53 6.41 -20.87
N GLU A 94 9.41 7.71 -21.17
CA GLU A 94 8.93 8.69 -20.17
C GLU A 94 7.64 8.20 -19.52
N PRO A 95 7.51 8.32 -18.19
CA PRO A 95 6.30 7.92 -17.48
C PRO A 95 5.06 8.64 -18.01
N GLU A 96 3.96 7.90 -18.11
CA GLU A 96 2.69 8.45 -18.56
C GLU A 96 2.24 9.63 -17.67
N ASN A 97 1.68 10.66 -18.27
CA ASN A 97 1.07 11.75 -17.54
C ASN A 97 -0.34 11.35 -17.08
N ILE A 98 -0.45 10.84 -15.86
CA ILE A 98 -1.71 10.42 -15.26
C ILE A 98 -2.36 11.60 -14.53
N HIS A 99 -3.67 11.77 -14.73
CA HIS A 99 -4.47 12.71 -13.93
C HIS A 99 -4.64 12.12 -12.53
N LEU A 100 -4.12 12.82 -11.52
CA LEU A 100 -4.17 12.34 -10.14
C LEU A 100 -5.59 12.45 -9.57
N PRO A 101 -6.07 11.40 -8.89
CA PRO A 101 -7.34 11.43 -8.18
C PRO A 101 -7.39 12.47 -7.06
N GLU A 102 -8.60 12.89 -6.67
CA GLU A 102 -8.77 13.85 -5.56
C GLU A 102 -8.16 13.34 -4.25
N ALA A 103 -8.29 12.05 -3.96
CA ALA A 103 -7.68 11.43 -2.78
C ALA A 103 -6.14 11.54 -2.77
N ALA A 104 -5.49 11.81 -3.90
CA ALA A 104 -4.04 11.99 -4.02
C ALA A 104 -3.59 13.45 -3.84
N THR A 105 -4.50 14.43 -3.75
CA THR A 105 -4.15 15.85 -3.86
C THR A 105 -4.88 16.79 -2.91
N HIS A 106 -6.00 16.35 -2.28
CA HIS A 106 -6.84 17.23 -1.48
C HIS A 106 -6.84 16.98 0.03
N PRO A 107 -6.61 15.75 0.55
CA PRO A 107 -6.77 15.45 1.97
C PRO A 107 -5.81 16.18 2.91
N GLN A 108 -4.64 16.62 2.42
CA GLN A 108 -3.57 17.22 3.22
C GLN A 108 -3.02 16.24 4.29
N LEU A 109 -2.80 14.99 3.88
CA LEU A 109 -2.24 13.90 4.68
C LEU A 109 -0.92 13.43 4.04
N GLU A 110 -0.88 12.21 3.45
CA GLU A 110 0.30 11.74 2.72
C GLU A 110 0.68 12.67 1.54
N ASP A 111 -0.33 13.23 0.87
CA ASP A 111 -0.16 14.19 -0.22
C ASP A 111 0.55 15.49 0.23
N ALA A 112 0.41 15.89 1.49
CA ALA A 112 1.13 17.02 2.06
C ALA A 112 2.54 16.63 2.54
N CYS A 113 2.66 15.48 3.24
CA CYS A 113 3.93 15.00 3.80
C CYS A 113 4.88 14.49 2.72
N ARG A 114 4.35 13.91 1.63
CA ARG A 114 5.09 13.28 0.52
C ARG A 114 4.53 13.72 -0.84
N PRO A 115 4.78 14.96 -1.30
CA PRO A 115 4.06 15.56 -2.43
C PRO A 115 4.17 14.83 -3.77
N THR A 116 5.24 14.06 -3.99
CA THR A 116 5.46 13.30 -5.24
C THR A 116 5.02 11.84 -5.15
N HIS A 117 4.77 11.32 -3.95
CA HIS A 117 4.53 9.92 -3.67
C HIS A 117 3.39 9.33 -4.49
N PHE A 118 2.20 9.92 -4.43
CA PHE A 118 1.03 9.37 -5.12
C PHE A 118 1.13 9.45 -6.64
N ARG A 119 1.89 10.41 -7.19
CA ARG A 119 2.17 10.41 -8.63
C ARG A 119 2.94 9.14 -9.00
N GLY A 120 4.01 8.82 -8.27
CA GLY A 120 4.78 7.60 -8.49
C GLY A 120 3.95 6.33 -8.31
N VAL A 121 3.10 6.26 -7.27
CA VAL A 121 2.19 5.14 -7.03
C VAL A 121 1.20 4.97 -8.19
N CYS A 122 0.51 6.03 -8.62
CA CYS A 122 -0.47 5.96 -9.71
C CYS A 122 0.16 5.49 -11.02
N VAL A 123 1.34 6.03 -11.38
CA VAL A 123 2.05 5.62 -12.61
C VAL A 123 2.45 4.15 -12.56
N ALA A 124 3.04 3.69 -11.43
CA ALA A 124 3.45 2.30 -11.30
C ALA A 124 2.26 1.33 -11.32
N VAL A 125 1.20 1.65 -10.57
CA VAL A 125 0.02 0.79 -10.49
C VAL A 125 -0.73 0.74 -11.82
N ALA A 126 -0.88 1.88 -12.50
CA ALA A 126 -1.47 1.91 -13.84
C ALA A 126 -0.67 1.02 -14.82
N ARG A 127 0.65 1.15 -14.80
CA ARG A 127 1.52 0.31 -15.63
C ARG A 127 1.39 -1.18 -15.30
N LEU A 128 1.35 -1.53 -14.02
CA LEU A 128 1.14 -2.92 -13.59
C LEU A 128 -0.21 -3.45 -14.06
N PHE A 129 -1.29 -2.67 -13.96
CA PHE A 129 -2.60 -3.08 -14.44
C PHE A 129 -2.64 -3.31 -15.95
N ASP A 130 -1.95 -2.49 -16.73
CA ASP A 130 -1.86 -2.68 -18.20
C ASP A 130 -1.07 -3.94 -18.57
N LEU A 131 -0.01 -4.25 -17.82
CA LEU A 131 0.82 -5.42 -18.08
C LEU A 131 0.13 -6.72 -17.65
N VAL A 132 -0.44 -6.73 -16.44
CA VAL A 132 -1.05 -7.93 -15.83
C VAL A 132 -2.47 -8.16 -16.34
N GLN A 133 -3.21 -7.09 -16.63
CA GLN A 133 -4.63 -7.11 -17.03
C GLN A 133 -5.50 -7.92 -16.05
N PRO A 134 -5.49 -7.56 -14.75
CA PRO A 134 -6.28 -8.28 -13.74
C PRO A 134 -7.76 -7.93 -13.87
N SER A 135 -8.63 -8.80 -13.36
CA SER A 135 -10.06 -8.50 -13.15
C SER A 135 -10.39 -8.16 -11.70
N VAL A 136 -9.49 -8.50 -10.78
CA VAL A 136 -9.57 -8.13 -9.37
C VAL A 136 -8.18 -7.71 -8.90
N THR A 137 -8.10 -6.67 -8.07
CA THR A 137 -6.87 -6.31 -7.35
C THR A 137 -7.14 -6.17 -5.87
N VAL A 138 -6.15 -6.51 -5.02
CA VAL A 138 -6.29 -6.47 -3.56
C VAL A 138 -5.25 -5.53 -2.97
N PHE A 139 -5.71 -4.58 -2.15
CA PHE A 139 -4.86 -3.62 -1.43
C PHE A 139 -5.16 -3.65 0.06
N GLY A 140 -4.13 -3.41 0.89
CA GLY A 140 -4.30 -3.34 2.33
C GLY A 140 -4.91 -2.00 2.78
N LEU A 141 -5.86 -2.05 3.71
CA LEU A 141 -6.47 -0.86 4.32
C LEU A 141 -5.56 -0.17 5.36
N LYS A 142 -4.34 -0.69 5.57
CA LYS A 142 -3.32 -0.01 6.38
C LYS A 142 -2.94 1.34 5.76
N ASP A 143 -2.66 1.35 4.48
CA ASP A 143 -2.31 2.54 3.71
C ASP A 143 -3.60 3.09 3.04
N TYR A 144 -4.53 3.55 3.90
CA TYR A 144 -5.92 3.80 3.52
C TYR A 144 -6.07 4.88 2.45
N GLN A 145 -5.29 5.96 2.52
CA GLN A 145 -5.30 6.98 1.47
C GLN A 145 -4.85 6.38 0.14
N GLN A 146 -3.81 5.53 0.12
CA GLN A 146 -3.39 4.84 -1.09
C GLN A 146 -4.50 3.94 -1.66
N TYR A 147 -5.22 3.20 -0.81
CA TYR A 147 -6.37 2.40 -1.25
C TYR A 147 -7.43 3.27 -1.95
N LEU A 148 -7.78 4.43 -1.39
CA LEU A 148 -8.73 5.34 -2.01
C LEU A 148 -8.21 5.98 -3.30
N VAL A 149 -6.93 6.34 -3.34
CA VAL A 149 -6.27 6.84 -4.56
C VAL A 149 -6.40 5.82 -5.68
N ILE A 150 -6.08 4.55 -5.42
CA ILE A 150 -6.17 3.51 -6.45
C ILE A 150 -7.62 3.22 -6.83
N LYS A 151 -8.55 3.22 -5.87
CA LYS A 151 -9.98 3.07 -6.15
C LYS A 151 -10.49 4.16 -7.10
N GLN A 152 -10.20 5.43 -6.82
CA GLN A 152 -10.57 6.56 -7.66
C GLN A 152 -9.85 6.52 -9.01
N LEU A 153 -8.60 6.08 -9.08
CA LEU A 153 -7.87 5.91 -10.33
C LEU A 153 -8.56 4.89 -11.25
N ILE A 154 -9.00 3.74 -10.71
CA ILE A 154 -9.75 2.73 -11.46
C ILE A 154 -11.07 3.30 -11.96
N GLU A 155 -11.79 4.07 -11.15
CA GLU A 155 -13.06 4.72 -11.51
C GLU A 155 -12.86 5.76 -12.63
N GLN A 156 -11.82 6.59 -12.55
CA GLN A 156 -11.46 7.58 -13.57
C GLN A 156 -11.09 6.94 -14.90
N GLU A 157 -10.32 5.85 -14.85
CA GLU A 157 -9.84 5.11 -16.01
C GLU A 157 -10.75 3.91 -16.37
N SER A 158 -12.05 4.01 -16.06
CA SER A 158 -13.04 2.93 -16.25
C SER A 158 -13.15 2.41 -17.67
N LYS A 159 -12.77 3.19 -18.69
CA LYS A 159 -12.68 2.73 -20.08
C LYS A 159 -11.47 1.85 -20.36
N ARG A 160 -10.37 2.05 -19.62
CA ARG A 160 -9.11 1.31 -19.72
C ARG A 160 -9.21 -0.02 -18.95
N TRP A 161 -9.84 0.00 -17.80
CA TRP A 161 -9.97 -1.15 -16.89
C TRP A 161 -11.44 -1.41 -16.49
N SER A 162 -12.31 -1.62 -17.50
CA SER A 162 -13.78 -1.67 -17.36
C SER A 162 -14.29 -2.70 -16.34
N ASP A 163 -13.57 -3.82 -16.18
CA ASP A 163 -14.00 -4.94 -15.34
C ASP A 163 -13.15 -5.10 -14.08
N LEU A 164 -12.21 -4.18 -13.84
CA LEU A 164 -11.30 -4.27 -12.70
C LEU A 164 -12.00 -3.89 -11.40
N GLN A 165 -12.07 -4.84 -10.49
CA GLN A 165 -12.58 -4.63 -9.12
C GLN A 165 -11.43 -4.46 -8.13
N ILE A 166 -11.59 -3.57 -7.14
CA ILE A 166 -10.65 -3.42 -6.04
C ILE A 166 -11.25 -3.95 -4.74
N ILE A 167 -10.48 -4.77 -4.03
CA ILE A 167 -10.80 -5.30 -2.69
C ILE A 167 -9.87 -4.65 -1.68
N GLY A 168 -10.43 -4.10 -0.61
CA GLY A 168 -9.68 -3.63 0.56
C GLY A 168 -9.58 -4.74 1.60
N ALA A 169 -8.36 -5.16 1.94
CA ALA A 169 -8.13 -6.19 2.95
C ALA A 169 -7.75 -5.55 4.31
N ASP A 170 -8.22 -6.16 5.39
CA ASP A 170 -8.05 -5.68 6.75
C ASP A 170 -6.58 -5.59 7.19
N ILE A 171 -6.33 -4.71 8.18
CA ILE A 171 -5.01 -4.50 8.74
C ILE A 171 -4.61 -5.69 9.61
N ILE A 172 -3.53 -6.35 9.25
CA ILE A 172 -2.91 -7.39 10.08
C ILE A 172 -1.95 -6.73 11.05
N ARG A 173 -2.00 -7.18 12.29
CA ARG A 173 -1.17 -6.67 13.39
C ARG A 173 -0.41 -7.81 14.04
N ASP A 174 0.75 -7.47 14.59
CA ASP A 174 1.49 -8.35 15.50
C ASP A 174 0.69 -8.53 16.83
N ASP A 175 1.07 -9.52 17.62
CA ASP A 175 0.40 -9.85 18.91
C ASP A 175 0.35 -8.66 19.87
N ASP A 176 1.31 -7.74 19.79
CA ASP A 176 1.35 -6.51 20.59
C ASP A 176 0.44 -5.39 20.05
N GLY A 177 -0.18 -5.59 18.90
CA GLY A 177 -1.10 -4.65 18.27
C GLY A 177 -0.48 -3.72 17.24
N LEU A 178 0.85 -3.72 17.05
CA LEU A 178 1.50 -2.92 16.02
C LEU A 178 1.08 -3.43 14.62
N ALA A 179 0.69 -2.55 13.73
CA ALA A 179 0.40 -2.92 12.35
C ALA A 179 1.66 -3.44 11.67
N MET A 180 1.54 -4.56 10.96
CA MET A 180 2.67 -5.14 10.23
C MET A 180 3.16 -4.21 9.13
N SER A 181 4.48 -4.04 9.06
CA SER A 181 5.16 -3.23 8.06
C SER A 181 6.56 -3.78 7.80
N SER A 182 7.01 -3.74 6.55
CA SER A 182 8.39 -4.09 6.18
C SER A 182 9.42 -3.21 6.90
N ARG A 183 9.03 -2.01 7.35
CA ARG A 183 9.89 -1.09 8.13
C ARG A 183 10.00 -1.45 9.61
N ASN A 184 9.14 -2.33 10.15
CA ASN A 184 9.21 -2.73 11.55
C ASN A 184 10.54 -3.40 11.93
N VAL A 185 11.25 -3.99 10.97
CA VAL A 185 12.57 -4.61 11.16
C VAL A 185 13.66 -3.60 11.55
N TYR A 186 13.46 -2.32 11.30
CA TYR A 186 14.41 -1.25 11.64
C TYR A 186 14.21 -0.71 13.07
N LEU A 187 13.09 -1.05 13.73
CA LEU A 187 12.78 -0.59 15.08
C LEU A 187 13.66 -1.29 16.11
N THR A 188 14.32 -0.50 16.95
CA THR A 188 14.89 -1.03 18.19
C THR A 188 13.78 -1.46 19.15
N THR A 189 14.12 -2.20 20.20
CA THR A 189 13.13 -2.63 21.23
C THR A 189 12.38 -1.43 21.84
N ASP A 190 13.08 -0.34 22.12
CA ASP A 190 12.49 0.87 22.70
C ASP A 190 11.57 1.56 21.68
N GLN A 191 12.04 1.72 20.44
CA GLN A 191 11.23 2.29 19.37
C GLN A 191 9.99 1.45 19.06
N ARG A 192 10.09 0.11 19.15
CA ARG A 192 8.91 -0.75 19.01
C ARG A 192 7.88 -0.49 20.10
N SER A 193 8.31 -0.34 21.34
CA SER A 193 7.42 0.04 22.45
C SER A 193 6.74 1.39 22.23
N GLN A 194 7.49 2.37 21.72
CA GLN A 194 6.96 3.69 21.37
C GLN A 194 5.94 3.59 20.23
N ALA A 195 6.22 2.81 19.17
CA ALA A 195 5.33 2.62 18.02
C ALA A 195 3.94 2.05 18.39
N LEU A 196 3.80 1.37 19.52
CA LEU A 196 2.49 0.92 20.03
C LEU A 196 1.53 2.08 20.33
N GLY A 197 2.05 3.29 20.50
CA GLY A 197 1.26 4.52 20.59
C GLY A 197 0.33 4.71 19.40
N LEU A 198 0.76 4.34 18.19
CA LEU A 198 -0.06 4.40 16.96
C LEU A 198 -1.36 3.60 17.09
N HIS A 199 -1.25 2.36 17.59
CA HIS A 199 -2.42 1.48 17.77
C HIS A 199 -3.36 2.00 18.85
N LYS A 200 -2.84 2.63 19.90
CA LYS A 200 -3.66 3.23 20.95
C LYS A 200 -4.35 4.49 20.45
N ALA A 201 -3.64 5.35 19.73
CA ALA A 201 -4.15 6.61 19.20
C ALA A 201 -5.36 6.42 18.28
N ILE A 202 -5.29 5.50 17.30
CA ILE A 202 -6.39 5.27 16.35
C ILE A 202 -7.70 4.76 17.00
N ARG A 203 -7.69 4.41 18.28
CA ARG A 203 -8.87 3.99 19.06
C ARG A 203 -9.51 5.12 19.81
N CYS A 204 -8.90 6.30 19.81
CA CYS A 204 -9.47 7.49 20.41
C CYS A 204 -10.66 8.03 19.60
N THR A 205 -11.52 8.77 20.28
CA THR A 205 -12.70 9.38 19.69
C THR A 205 -12.52 10.86 19.35
N SER A 206 -11.36 11.44 19.66
CA SER A 206 -10.99 12.81 19.30
C SER A 206 -9.53 12.90 18.85
N GLU A 207 -9.24 13.89 18.00
CA GLU A 207 -7.88 14.17 17.51
C GLU A 207 -6.95 14.62 18.64
N GLU A 208 -7.46 15.37 19.63
CA GLU A 208 -6.68 15.80 20.80
C GLU A 208 -6.19 14.59 21.61
N ALA A 209 -7.08 13.62 21.90
CA ALA A 209 -6.69 12.43 22.62
C ALA A 209 -5.71 11.54 21.81
N MET A 210 -5.80 11.54 20.48
CA MET A 210 -4.82 10.89 19.63
C MET A 210 -3.43 11.51 19.80
N LEU A 211 -3.36 12.84 19.73
CA LEU A 211 -2.11 13.61 19.86
C LEU A 211 -1.47 13.42 21.24
N GLU A 212 -2.25 13.46 22.32
CA GLU A 212 -1.73 13.21 23.69
C GLU A 212 -1.07 11.84 23.79
N ILE A 213 -1.71 10.78 23.29
CA ILE A 213 -1.14 9.42 23.32
C ILE A 213 0.15 9.33 22.49
N LEU A 214 0.20 9.98 21.33
CA LEU A 214 1.38 9.92 20.46
C LEU A 214 2.56 10.67 21.08
N ASP A 215 2.31 11.82 21.73
CA ASP A 215 3.31 12.60 22.46
C ASP A 215 3.84 11.83 23.67
N ASP A 216 2.97 11.22 24.47
CA ASP A 216 3.34 10.37 25.62
C ASP A 216 4.24 9.18 25.20
N HIS A 217 4.15 8.74 23.94
CA HIS A 217 4.99 7.68 23.38
C HIS A 217 6.24 8.22 22.65
N GLY A 218 6.45 9.54 22.63
CA GLY A 218 7.60 10.17 22.00
C GLY A 218 7.63 10.05 20.47
N LEU A 219 6.47 10.02 19.84
CA LEU A 219 6.31 9.96 18.38
C LEU A 219 6.29 11.37 17.79
N GLU A 220 7.08 11.61 16.76
CA GLU A 220 7.02 12.85 15.97
C GLU A 220 5.86 12.75 14.97
N VAL A 221 4.75 13.43 15.27
CA VAL A 221 3.49 13.27 14.55
C VAL A 221 3.48 14.12 13.27
N GLU A 222 3.25 13.48 12.12
CA GLU A 222 2.96 14.18 10.86
C GLU A 222 1.48 14.53 10.76
N TYR A 223 0.60 13.57 11.06
CA TYR A 223 -0.82 13.82 11.23
C TYR A 223 -1.47 12.78 12.16
N ALA A 224 -2.50 13.21 12.89
CA ALA A 224 -3.37 12.36 13.69
C ALA A 224 -4.79 12.94 13.61
N VAL A 225 -5.63 12.33 12.79
CA VAL A 225 -6.89 12.96 12.35
C VAL A 225 -8.03 11.95 12.26
N ILE A 226 -9.27 12.46 12.37
CA ILE A 226 -10.48 11.72 12.08
C ILE A 226 -11.11 12.31 10.81
N ARG A 227 -11.33 11.50 9.79
CA ARG A 227 -11.78 11.93 8.45
C ARG A 227 -12.97 11.11 7.96
N ASP A 228 -13.75 11.71 7.06
CA ASP A 228 -14.75 10.99 6.27
C ASP A 228 -14.09 9.83 5.50
N CYS A 229 -14.69 8.63 5.53
CA CYS A 229 -14.10 7.44 4.95
C CYS A 229 -13.97 7.47 3.42
N GLU A 230 -14.78 8.25 2.72
CA GLU A 230 -14.81 8.27 1.25
C GLU A 230 -13.93 9.36 0.67
N THR A 231 -13.88 10.52 1.33
CA THR A 231 -13.21 11.72 0.82
C THR A 231 -11.90 12.05 1.51
N LEU A 232 -11.68 11.54 2.73
CA LEU A 232 -10.62 11.93 3.66
C LEU A 232 -10.62 13.42 4.04
N LEU A 233 -11.71 14.12 3.79
CA LEU A 233 -11.92 15.48 4.24
C LEU A 233 -12.54 15.50 5.65
N SER A 234 -12.86 16.69 6.16
CA SER A 234 -13.51 16.84 7.46
C SER A 234 -14.78 16.00 7.57
N PRO A 235 -15.03 15.40 8.74
CA PRO A 235 -16.21 14.56 8.96
C PRO A 235 -17.51 15.29 8.63
N THR A 236 -18.42 14.57 7.97
CA THR A 236 -19.79 15.03 7.74
C THR A 236 -20.74 14.26 8.66
N GLU A 237 -21.68 14.95 9.27
CA GLU A 237 -22.65 14.31 10.18
C GLU A 237 -23.40 13.16 9.50
N GLY A 238 -23.48 12.02 10.17
CA GLY A 238 -24.15 10.81 9.69
C GLY A 238 -23.35 9.96 8.70
N LYS A 239 -22.15 10.39 8.30
CA LYS A 239 -21.25 9.57 7.48
C LYS A 239 -20.22 8.80 8.31
N PRO A 240 -19.78 7.62 7.85
CA PRO A 240 -18.74 6.87 8.54
C PRO A 240 -17.42 7.64 8.52
N THR A 241 -16.68 7.54 9.64
CA THR A 241 -15.38 8.18 9.80
C THR A 241 -14.29 7.17 10.08
N ARG A 242 -13.03 7.56 9.82
CA ARG A 242 -11.85 6.77 10.10
C ARG A 242 -10.77 7.63 10.77
N ALA A 243 -10.18 7.08 11.84
CA ALA A 243 -8.96 7.63 12.42
C ALA A 243 -7.74 7.24 11.57
N LEU A 244 -6.90 8.21 11.29
CA LEU A 244 -5.68 8.08 10.48
C LEU A 244 -4.52 8.71 11.25
N VAL A 245 -3.37 8.06 11.21
CA VAL A 245 -2.16 8.55 11.90
C VAL A 245 -0.93 8.21 11.07
N ALA A 246 -0.01 9.16 10.99
CA ALA A 246 1.36 8.93 10.57
C ALA A 246 2.31 9.67 11.51
N ALA A 247 3.41 9.03 11.83
CA ALA A 247 4.42 9.59 12.71
C ALA A 247 5.80 8.99 12.41
N LEU A 248 6.83 9.69 12.88
CA LEU A 248 8.23 9.26 12.77
C LEU A 248 8.78 8.85 14.13
N LEU A 249 9.69 7.87 14.10
CA LEU A 249 10.59 7.50 15.19
C LEU A 249 12.04 7.63 14.68
N GLY A 250 12.62 8.80 14.89
CA GLY A 250 13.88 9.15 14.24
C GLY A 250 13.69 9.24 12.72
N HIS A 251 14.31 8.32 11.97
CA HIS A 251 14.19 8.27 10.51
C HIS A 251 13.21 7.20 10.00
N ILE A 252 12.55 6.48 10.89
CA ILE A 252 11.60 5.41 10.54
C ILE A 252 10.19 6.00 10.56
N ARG A 253 9.51 5.81 9.45
CA ARG A 253 8.14 6.27 9.25
C ARG A 253 7.16 5.10 9.23
#